data_8c3a76d2aa93f2b0263f26e9a332f038
#
_entry.id   8c3a76d2aa93f2b0263f26e9a332f038
#
_cell.length_a   1.000
_cell.length_b   1.000
_cell.length_c   1.000
_cell.angle_alpha   90.00
_cell.angle_beta   90.00
_cell.angle_gamma   90.00
#
_symmetry.space_group_name_H-M   'P 1'
#
loop_
_entity.id
_entity.type
_entity.pdbx_description
1 polymer ?
#
loop_
_entity_poly.entity_id
_entity_poly.type
_entity_poly.pdbx_seq_one_letter_code
_entity_poly.pdbx_strand_id
1 'polypeptide(L)'
;MATATAPGLPEIERARERLDGVARITPVFPSETLSRLAGRPVSLKAENLQRTGSFKIRGAYVKLSSLEGDRLAAGVVGASAGNHGQAVAWAARELGAPARIFMPQDSPMAKVDATRNYGAEVDLSGPGFEETLEAAFAYAEQEGAEFIHPYLDTHVMSGQGTIGLELAEQVAELETVVLPIGGGGLASGISIALRAVRPGLRLVGVQAAGTRPGGSGYTIADGIAVKEPGEVTMGILGETLDDIVAVDDEQIAEAIVLLAERTKLVVEGAGAASAAAVLEGLVGGGSGPVLALLSGGNIDASLMVQVMRRGLALAGRYLVVRTRVLDRPGELAQLLDLLAGERVNVVEVEHQREAAGIPVGYTGVELTLLTRDPEHEEQLLAQLSEGGYPVERLD
;
A
#
# COMPACT_ATOMS: atom_id res chain seq x y z
N MET A 1 -7.63 1.42 -29.16
CA MET A 1 -6.35 1.49 -28.43
C MET A 1 -5.31 0.65 -29.14
N ALA A 2 -4.07 1.14 -29.30
CA ALA A 2 -2.99 0.29 -29.77
C ALA A 2 -2.74 -0.81 -28.73
N THR A 3 -2.58 -2.04 -29.19
CA THR A 3 -2.31 -3.18 -28.31
C THR A 3 -0.95 -2.96 -27.64
N ALA A 4 -0.92 -2.91 -26.31
CA ALA A 4 0.34 -2.80 -25.59
C ALA A 4 1.21 -4.02 -25.92
N THR A 5 2.50 -3.80 -26.12
CA THR A 5 3.51 -4.84 -26.32
C THR A 5 4.51 -4.84 -25.17
N ALA A 6 5.13 -5.96 -24.91
CA ALA A 6 6.22 -6.04 -23.94
C ALA A 6 7.36 -5.11 -24.38
N PRO A 7 7.89 -4.24 -23.49
CA PRO A 7 9.11 -3.49 -23.81
C PRO A 7 10.33 -4.41 -23.83
N GLY A 8 11.33 -4.07 -24.62
CA GLY A 8 12.65 -4.67 -24.50
C GLY A 8 13.58 -3.81 -23.62
N LEU A 9 14.80 -4.32 -23.38
CA LEU A 9 15.83 -3.58 -22.66
C LEU A 9 16.12 -2.20 -23.29
N PRO A 10 16.22 -2.05 -24.64
CA PRO A 10 16.48 -0.75 -25.25
C PRO A 10 15.38 0.29 -24.98
N GLU A 11 14.11 -0.11 -24.87
CA GLU A 11 13.00 0.78 -24.49
C GLU A 11 13.14 1.24 -23.04
N ILE A 12 13.58 0.35 -22.14
CA ILE A 12 13.78 0.66 -20.73
C ILE A 12 14.99 1.59 -20.54
N GLU A 13 16.07 1.39 -21.29
CA GLU A 13 17.23 2.26 -21.28
C GLU A 13 16.89 3.67 -21.78
N ARG A 14 16.14 3.81 -22.88
CA ARG A 14 15.60 5.11 -23.33
C ARG A 14 14.67 5.75 -22.31
N ALA A 15 13.88 4.95 -21.61
CA ALA A 15 13.05 5.45 -20.52
C ALA A 15 13.89 6.01 -19.37
N ARG A 16 15.02 5.35 -19.02
CA ARG A 16 15.98 5.86 -18.02
C ARG A 16 16.59 7.20 -18.45
N GLU A 17 16.98 7.36 -19.70
CA GLU A 17 17.50 8.63 -20.23
C GLU A 17 16.45 9.75 -20.09
N ARG A 18 15.17 9.46 -20.38
CA ARG A 18 14.07 10.45 -20.23
C ARG A 18 13.81 10.83 -18.76
N LEU A 19 14.09 9.91 -17.83
CA LEU A 19 13.89 10.12 -16.39
C LEU A 19 15.08 10.76 -15.69
N ASP A 20 16.19 10.97 -16.38
CA ASP A 20 17.36 11.62 -15.80
C ASP A 20 17.05 13.05 -15.33
N GLY A 21 17.41 13.37 -14.09
CA GLY A 21 17.03 14.63 -13.42
C GLY A 21 15.54 14.77 -13.08
N VAL A 22 14.68 13.86 -13.56
CA VAL A 22 13.21 13.87 -13.36
C VAL A 22 12.80 12.96 -12.21
N ALA A 23 13.02 11.67 -12.32
CA ALA A 23 12.76 10.73 -11.23
C ALA A 23 13.94 10.73 -10.23
N ARG A 24 13.62 10.46 -8.97
CA ARG A 24 14.67 10.21 -7.97
C ARG A 24 15.21 8.80 -8.15
N ILE A 25 16.51 8.62 -8.06
CA ILE A 25 17.08 7.32 -7.78
C ILE A 25 16.79 7.02 -6.31
N THR A 26 15.79 6.19 -6.05
CA THR A 26 15.35 5.93 -4.69
C THR A 26 16.36 5.05 -3.95
N PRO A 27 16.53 5.23 -2.63
CA PRO A 27 17.52 4.46 -1.88
C PRO A 27 17.09 3.01 -1.70
N VAL A 28 18.11 2.16 -1.46
CA VAL A 28 17.95 0.81 -0.94
C VAL A 28 18.45 0.80 0.51
N PHE A 29 17.61 0.37 1.44
CA PHE A 29 17.92 0.29 2.86
C PHE A 29 18.05 -1.17 3.31
N PRO A 30 19.15 -1.61 3.90
CA PRO A 30 19.17 -2.87 4.65
C PRO A 30 18.31 -2.75 5.91
N SER A 31 17.61 -3.80 6.26
CA SER A 31 16.77 -3.84 7.47
C SER A 31 17.19 -4.99 8.40
N GLU A 32 17.89 -4.68 9.46
CA GLU A 32 18.30 -5.68 10.47
C GLU A 32 17.10 -6.39 11.11
N THR A 33 16.04 -5.64 11.41
CA THR A 33 14.83 -6.22 12.03
C THR A 33 14.14 -7.19 11.08
N LEU A 34 13.90 -6.81 9.83
CA LEU A 34 13.28 -7.70 8.85
C LEU A 34 14.22 -8.89 8.55
N SER A 35 15.51 -8.67 8.46
CA SER A 35 16.50 -9.75 8.25
C SER A 35 16.45 -10.79 9.37
N ARG A 36 16.37 -10.35 10.62
CA ARG A 36 16.27 -11.25 11.76
C ARG A 36 14.96 -12.04 11.77
N LEU A 37 13.83 -11.39 11.45
CA LEU A 37 12.53 -12.04 11.38
C LEU A 37 12.43 -13.03 10.22
N ALA A 38 12.92 -12.65 9.04
CA ALA A 38 12.92 -13.49 7.85
C ALA A 38 14.02 -14.57 7.83
N GLY A 39 14.97 -14.55 8.78
CA GLY A 39 16.09 -15.48 8.84
C GLY A 39 17.09 -15.37 7.68
N ARG A 40 17.10 -14.23 6.95
CA ARG A 40 17.97 -13.97 5.79
C ARG A 40 18.16 -12.45 5.60
N PRO A 41 19.24 -12.00 4.93
CA PRO A 41 19.44 -10.57 4.67
C PRO A 41 18.28 -9.97 3.87
N VAL A 42 17.66 -8.91 4.40
CA VAL A 42 16.54 -8.19 3.77
C VAL A 42 16.92 -6.75 3.50
N SER A 43 16.71 -6.31 2.26
CA SER A 43 16.82 -4.92 1.83
C SER A 43 15.50 -4.41 1.25
N LEU A 44 15.28 -3.11 1.35
CA LEU A 44 14.04 -2.43 0.94
C LEU A 44 14.36 -1.39 -0.11
N LYS A 45 13.80 -1.51 -1.32
CA LYS A 45 13.82 -0.44 -2.35
C LYS A 45 12.66 0.51 -2.10
N ALA A 46 12.96 1.76 -1.78
CA ALA A 46 11.98 2.71 -1.24
C ALA A 46 11.33 3.60 -2.32
N GLU A 47 10.51 3.06 -3.21
CA GLU A 47 9.72 3.86 -4.16
C GLU A 47 8.59 4.68 -3.49
N ASN A 48 8.26 4.42 -2.23
CA ASN A 48 7.44 5.30 -1.41
C ASN A 48 8.08 6.68 -1.17
N LEU A 49 9.39 6.83 -1.37
CA LEU A 49 10.12 8.09 -1.31
C LEU A 49 10.27 8.78 -2.68
N GLN A 50 9.68 8.22 -3.73
CA GLN A 50 9.67 8.84 -5.05
C GLN A 50 8.80 10.12 -5.04
N ARG A 51 8.92 10.96 -6.07
CA ARG A 51 8.01 12.10 -6.27
C ARG A 51 6.57 11.60 -6.26
N THR A 52 5.63 12.37 -5.77
CA THR A 52 4.23 11.97 -5.52
C THR A 52 4.03 10.76 -4.59
N GLY A 53 5.08 10.27 -3.92
CA GLY A 53 4.98 9.18 -2.95
C GLY A 53 4.85 7.78 -3.55
N SER A 54 5.09 7.58 -4.85
CA SER A 54 5.04 6.25 -5.47
C SER A 54 5.82 6.16 -6.78
N PHE A 55 6.13 4.95 -7.22
CA PHE A 55 6.81 4.65 -8.48
C PHE A 55 6.08 5.16 -9.72
N LYS A 56 4.79 5.43 -9.65
CA LYS A 56 3.91 5.71 -10.80
C LYS A 56 4.38 6.86 -11.68
N ILE A 57 5.11 7.83 -11.14
CA ILE A 57 5.62 8.96 -11.92
C ILE A 57 6.56 8.51 -13.04
N ARG A 58 7.29 7.42 -12.86
CA ARG A 58 8.25 6.92 -13.84
C ARG A 58 7.56 6.60 -15.16
N GLY A 59 6.55 5.73 -15.10
CA GLY A 59 5.78 5.35 -16.29
C GLY A 59 4.93 6.49 -16.84
N ALA A 60 4.29 7.29 -15.98
CA ALA A 60 3.50 8.43 -16.41
C ALA A 60 4.36 9.43 -17.19
N TYR A 61 5.50 9.83 -16.65
CA TYR A 61 6.39 10.80 -17.31
C TYR A 61 6.95 10.24 -18.63
N VAL A 62 7.41 9.00 -18.66
CA VAL A 62 7.92 8.37 -19.89
C VAL A 62 6.84 8.32 -20.98
N LYS A 63 5.60 7.98 -20.61
CA LYS A 63 4.47 7.98 -21.56
C LYS A 63 4.18 9.38 -22.07
N LEU A 64 3.99 10.36 -21.20
CA LEU A 64 3.66 11.72 -21.61
C LEU A 64 4.80 12.35 -22.44
N SER A 65 6.06 12.17 -22.06
CA SER A 65 7.22 12.66 -22.80
C SER A 65 7.45 11.97 -24.15
N SER A 66 6.74 10.87 -24.41
CA SER A 66 6.77 10.20 -25.74
C SER A 66 5.72 10.75 -26.72
N LEU A 67 4.80 11.58 -26.24
CA LEU A 67 3.77 12.19 -27.09
C LEU A 67 4.37 13.34 -27.92
N GLU A 68 4.03 13.37 -29.20
CA GLU A 68 4.40 14.49 -30.09
C GLU A 68 3.63 15.76 -29.72
N GLY A 69 4.15 16.91 -30.12
CA GLY A 69 3.70 18.23 -29.68
C GLY A 69 2.19 18.44 -29.71
N ASP A 70 1.53 18.14 -30.83
CA ASP A 70 0.07 18.32 -30.98
C ASP A 70 -0.73 17.38 -30.08
N ARG A 71 -0.27 16.14 -29.88
CA ARG A 71 -0.93 15.17 -28.97
C ARG A 71 -0.77 15.57 -27.50
N LEU A 72 0.40 16.06 -27.13
CA LEU A 72 0.65 16.57 -25.78
C LEU A 72 -0.17 17.83 -25.50
N ALA A 73 -0.27 18.73 -26.50
CA ALA A 73 -1.06 19.96 -26.41
C ALA A 73 -2.57 19.71 -26.31
N ALA A 74 -3.09 18.64 -26.92
CA ALA A 74 -4.48 18.20 -26.78
C ALA A 74 -4.83 17.76 -25.35
N GLY A 75 -3.81 17.47 -24.52
CA GLY A 75 -3.96 17.10 -23.13
C GLY A 75 -4.00 15.61 -22.90
N VAL A 76 -3.99 15.25 -21.60
CA VAL A 76 -3.98 13.86 -21.15
C VAL A 76 -5.11 13.58 -20.18
N VAL A 77 -5.57 12.34 -20.17
CA VAL A 77 -6.70 11.87 -19.34
C VAL A 77 -6.27 10.65 -18.55
N GLY A 78 -6.66 10.59 -17.29
CA GLY A 78 -6.50 9.40 -16.46
C GLY A 78 -7.76 9.10 -15.66
N ALA A 79 -7.97 7.84 -15.32
CA ALA A 79 -9.03 7.40 -14.40
C ALA A 79 -8.37 6.74 -13.18
N SER A 80 -8.32 7.44 -12.05
CA SER A 80 -7.74 6.92 -10.81
C SER A 80 -7.88 7.91 -9.66
N ALA A 81 -8.39 7.46 -8.53
CA ALA A 81 -8.39 8.21 -7.27
C ALA A 81 -7.08 8.05 -6.46
N GLY A 82 -6.08 7.35 -6.98
CA GLY A 82 -4.84 7.04 -6.26
C GLY A 82 -3.56 7.50 -6.96
N ASN A 83 -2.51 6.73 -6.77
CA ASN A 83 -1.15 7.02 -7.23
C ASN A 83 -1.02 7.32 -8.73
N HIS A 84 -1.85 6.68 -9.57
CA HIS A 84 -1.77 6.89 -11.00
C HIS A 84 -2.29 8.28 -11.41
N GLY A 85 -3.44 8.70 -10.88
CA GLY A 85 -3.99 10.03 -11.14
C GLY A 85 -3.02 11.14 -10.74
N GLN A 86 -2.44 11.05 -9.55
CA GLN A 86 -1.42 12.00 -9.07
C GLN A 86 -0.17 12.01 -9.95
N ALA A 87 0.27 10.84 -10.40
CA ALA A 87 1.46 10.73 -11.26
C ALA A 87 1.23 11.33 -12.65
N VAL A 88 0.05 11.12 -13.25
CA VAL A 88 -0.34 11.73 -14.53
C VAL A 88 -0.45 13.25 -14.39
N ALA A 89 -1.12 13.74 -13.35
CA ALA A 89 -1.24 15.16 -13.04
C ALA A 89 0.13 15.84 -12.88
N TRP A 90 1.01 15.22 -12.09
CA TRP A 90 2.36 15.72 -11.86
C TRP A 90 3.17 15.72 -13.17
N ALA A 91 3.17 14.63 -13.94
CA ALA A 91 3.93 14.54 -15.19
C ALA A 91 3.43 15.55 -16.24
N ALA A 92 2.11 15.74 -16.32
CA ALA A 92 1.52 16.74 -17.22
C ALA A 92 1.97 18.16 -16.86
N ARG A 93 1.96 18.51 -15.57
CA ARG A 93 2.47 19.82 -15.10
C ARG A 93 3.94 20.03 -15.48
N GLU A 94 4.81 19.04 -15.25
CA GLU A 94 6.24 19.15 -15.57
C GLU A 94 6.49 19.32 -17.08
N LEU A 95 5.58 18.81 -17.93
CA LEU A 95 5.66 18.90 -19.38
C LEU A 95 4.80 20.03 -19.98
N GLY A 96 4.08 20.79 -19.15
CA GLY A 96 3.23 21.90 -19.58
C GLY A 96 1.98 21.47 -20.34
N ALA A 97 1.48 20.23 -20.12
CA ALA A 97 0.31 19.68 -20.76
C ALA A 97 -0.96 19.84 -19.90
N PRO A 98 -2.14 20.07 -20.48
CA PRO A 98 -3.41 19.97 -19.78
C PRO A 98 -3.64 18.52 -19.29
N ALA A 99 -4.18 18.37 -18.08
CA ALA A 99 -4.53 17.06 -17.56
C ALA A 99 -5.91 17.08 -16.92
N ARG A 100 -6.71 16.04 -17.19
CA ARG A 100 -7.99 15.81 -16.53
C ARG A 100 -8.01 14.40 -15.95
N ILE A 101 -8.28 14.31 -14.63
CA ILE A 101 -8.32 13.05 -13.91
C ILE A 101 -9.73 12.76 -13.43
N PHE A 102 -10.26 11.66 -13.89
CA PHE A 102 -11.57 11.15 -13.52
C PHE A 102 -11.45 10.30 -12.26
N MET A 103 -12.34 10.53 -11.30
CA MET A 103 -12.41 9.80 -10.03
C MET A 103 -13.86 9.46 -9.70
N PRO A 104 -14.13 8.34 -8.96
CA PRO A 104 -15.45 8.09 -8.41
C PRO A 104 -15.94 9.25 -7.53
N GLN A 105 -17.27 9.45 -7.48
CA GLN A 105 -17.90 10.55 -6.76
C GLN A 105 -17.61 10.56 -5.26
N ASP A 106 -17.40 9.39 -4.66
CA ASP A 106 -17.11 9.17 -3.25
C ASP A 106 -15.61 9.15 -2.91
N SER A 107 -14.75 9.54 -3.87
CA SER A 107 -13.31 9.60 -3.64
C SER A 107 -12.94 10.52 -2.48
N PRO A 108 -12.06 10.10 -1.56
CA PRO A 108 -11.65 10.92 -0.43
C PRO A 108 -11.11 12.28 -0.87
N MET A 109 -11.61 13.38 -0.29
CA MET A 109 -11.23 14.74 -0.68
C MET A 109 -9.73 14.99 -0.58
N ALA A 110 -9.02 14.36 0.36
CA ALA A 110 -7.56 14.44 0.45
C ALA A 110 -6.86 13.96 -0.84
N LYS A 111 -7.37 12.89 -1.48
CA LYS A 111 -6.84 12.37 -2.75
C LYS A 111 -7.20 13.28 -3.93
N VAL A 112 -8.40 13.84 -3.92
CA VAL A 112 -8.88 14.83 -4.91
C VAL A 112 -8.00 16.08 -4.87
N ASP A 113 -7.81 16.64 -3.68
CA ASP A 113 -7.03 17.86 -3.48
C ASP A 113 -5.53 17.64 -3.79
N ALA A 114 -4.98 16.48 -3.43
CA ALA A 114 -3.62 16.11 -3.82
C ALA A 114 -3.43 16.12 -5.35
N THR A 115 -4.40 15.59 -6.10
CA THR A 115 -4.34 15.57 -7.57
C THR A 115 -4.51 16.98 -8.15
N ARG A 116 -5.43 17.80 -7.64
CA ARG A 116 -5.60 19.20 -8.03
C ARG A 116 -4.33 20.03 -7.75
N ASN A 117 -3.67 19.78 -6.63
CA ASN A 117 -2.42 20.48 -6.28
C ASN A 117 -1.27 20.16 -7.23
N TYR A 118 -1.33 19.05 -7.96
CA TYR A 118 -0.43 18.76 -9.08
C TYR A 118 -0.84 19.43 -10.38
N GLY A 119 -1.94 20.22 -10.41
CA GLY A 119 -2.32 21.05 -11.55
C GLY A 119 -3.35 20.43 -12.49
N ALA A 120 -3.89 19.24 -12.20
CA ALA A 120 -4.93 18.63 -13.03
C ALA A 120 -6.32 19.13 -12.66
N GLU A 121 -7.21 19.19 -13.63
CA GLU A 121 -8.65 19.21 -13.39
C GLU A 121 -9.10 17.84 -12.90
N VAL A 122 -9.94 17.82 -11.86
CA VAL A 122 -10.50 16.57 -11.34
C VAL A 122 -11.99 16.56 -11.58
N ASP A 123 -12.43 15.53 -12.28
CA ASP A 123 -13.82 15.25 -12.57
C ASP A 123 -14.30 14.10 -11.67
N LEU A 124 -15.32 14.38 -10.86
CA LEU A 124 -15.92 13.40 -9.96
C LEU A 124 -17.15 12.80 -10.66
N SER A 125 -16.92 11.84 -11.54
CA SER A 125 -17.92 11.23 -12.38
C SER A 125 -18.10 9.75 -12.07
N GLY A 126 -19.36 9.33 -12.03
CA GLY A 126 -19.72 7.93 -11.84
C GLY A 126 -19.72 7.46 -10.38
N PRO A 127 -20.63 6.53 -10.06
CA PRO A 127 -20.75 5.94 -8.72
C PRO A 127 -19.63 4.95 -8.40
N GLY A 128 -18.91 4.43 -9.40
CA GLY A 128 -17.86 3.45 -9.24
C GLY A 128 -16.70 3.64 -10.22
N PHE A 129 -15.73 2.74 -10.15
CA PHE A 129 -14.52 2.83 -10.99
C PHE A 129 -14.81 2.54 -12.46
N GLU A 130 -15.72 1.62 -12.78
CA GLU A 130 -16.04 1.24 -14.15
C GLU A 130 -16.68 2.41 -14.91
N GLU A 131 -17.70 3.05 -14.34
CA GLU A 131 -18.36 4.22 -14.93
C GLU A 131 -17.41 5.43 -15.03
N THR A 132 -16.52 5.58 -14.05
CA THR A 132 -15.47 6.60 -14.07
C THR A 132 -14.51 6.38 -15.24
N LEU A 133 -14.15 5.13 -15.51
CA LEU A 133 -13.27 4.74 -16.61
C LEU A 133 -13.96 4.98 -17.97
N GLU A 134 -15.24 4.62 -18.10
CA GLU A 134 -16.05 4.89 -19.29
C GLU A 134 -16.14 6.40 -19.59
N ALA A 135 -16.39 7.22 -18.56
CA ALA A 135 -16.42 8.67 -18.70
C ALA A 135 -15.08 9.24 -19.16
N ALA A 136 -13.97 8.73 -18.61
CA ALA A 136 -12.63 9.14 -19.01
C ALA A 136 -12.32 8.79 -20.47
N PHE A 137 -12.72 7.62 -20.94
CA PHE A 137 -12.58 7.23 -22.35
C PHE A 137 -13.42 8.07 -23.28
N ALA A 138 -14.69 8.30 -22.94
CA ALA A 138 -15.58 9.13 -23.74
C ALA A 138 -15.04 10.56 -23.88
N TYR A 139 -14.54 11.14 -22.80
CA TYR A 139 -13.92 12.45 -22.82
C TYR A 139 -12.64 12.47 -23.70
N ALA A 140 -11.78 11.46 -23.54
CA ALA A 140 -10.54 11.37 -24.32
C ALA A 140 -10.84 11.29 -25.84
N GLU A 141 -11.87 10.55 -26.24
CA GLU A 141 -12.29 10.46 -27.65
C GLU A 141 -12.89 11.77 -28.15
N GLN A 142 -13.74 12.42 -27.36
CA GLN A 142 -14.42 13.67 -27.74
C GLN A 142 -13.42 14.83 -27.90
N GLU A 143 -12.46 14.98 -26.98
CA GLU A 143 -11.50 16.09 -26.95
C GLU A 143 -10.20 15.78 -27.71
N GLY A 144 -10.02 14.56 -28.20
CA GLY A 144 -8.79 14.11 -28.84
C GLY A 144 -7.60 14.00 -27.86
N ALA A 145 -7.88 13.93 -26.58
CA ALA A 145 -6.86 13.81 -25.52
C ALA A 145 -6.33 12.38 -25.40
N GLU A 146 -5.08 12.22 -24.94
CA GLU A 146 -4.48 10.90 -24.76
C GLU A 146 -4.88 10.28 -23.44
N PHE A 147 -5.52 9.10 -23.46
CA PHE A 147 -5.78 8.34 -22.24
C PHE A 147 -4.51 7.62 -21.78
N ILE A 148 -4.09 7.87 -20.54
CA ILE A 148 -2.89 7.28 -19.94
C ILE A 148 -3.29 6.05 -19.13
N HIS A 149 -3.03 4.86 -19.68
CA HIS A 149 -3.37 3.61 -19.02
C HIS A 149 -2.40 3.33 -17.85
N PRO A 150 -2.88 2.89 -16.65
CA PRO A 150 -2.04 2.73 -15.46
C PRO A 150 -1.00 1.60 -15.54
N TYR A 151 -1.11 0.65 -16.49
CA TYR A 151 -0.21 -0.50 -16.63
C TYR A 151 -0.17 -1.16 -18.02
N LEU A 152 -1.21 -1.04 -18.87
CA LEU A 152 -1.25 -1.61 -20.22
C LEU A 152 -0.75 -0.59 -21.26
N ASP A 153 0.48 -0.17 -21.14
CA ASP A 153 1.16 0.71 -22.09
C ASP A 153 2.66 0.42 -22.08
N THR A 154 3.25 0.25 -23.25
CA THR A 154 4.67 -0.10 -23.41
C THR A 154 5.59 0.95 -22.78
N HIS A 155 5.28 2.26 -22.94
CA HIS A 155 6.08 3.34 -22.35
C HIS A 155 5.92 3.38 -20.82
N VAL A 156 4.72 3.11 -20.31
CA VAL A 156 4.49 3.01 -18.86
C VAL A 156 5.30 1.86 -18.28
N MET A 157 5.24 0.67 -18.88
CA MET A 157 6.05 -0.47 -18.43
C MET A 157 7.55 -0.18 -18.53
N SER A 158 8.01 0.49 -19.61
CA SER A 158 9.42 0.88 -19.77
C SER A 158 9.88 1.81 -18.65
N GLY A 159 9.06 2.81 -18.29
CA GLY A 159 9.36 3.71 -17.17
C GLY A 159 9.49 2.97 -15.84
N GLN A 160 8.60 2.02 -15.56
CA GLN A 160 8.68 1.17 -14.36
C GLN A 160 9.91 0.27 -14.37
N GLY A 161 10.31 -0.23 -15.54
CA GLY A 161 11.49 -1.09 -15.75
C GLY A 161 12.80 -0.43 -15.33
N THR A 162 12.86 0.91 -15.31
CA THR A 162 14.07 1.63 -14.87
C THR A 162 14.45 1.33 -13.41
N ILE A 163 13.47 0.94 -12.56
CA ILE A 163 13.75 0.46 -11.21
C ILE A 163 14.62 -0.82 -11.26
N GLY A 164 14.36 -1.71 -12.20
CA GLY A 164 15.17 -2.92 -12.37
C GLY A 164 16.64 -2.61 -12.70
N LEU A 165 16.89 -1.60 -13.54
CA LEU A 165 18.26 -1.15 -13.84
C LEU A 165 18.93 -0.53 -12.61
N GLU A 166 18.20 0.31 -11.84
CA GLU A 166 18.72 0.86 -10.58
C GLU A 166 19.07 -0.26 -9.58
N LEU A 167 18.21 -1.28 -9.44
CA LEU A 167 18.47 -2.42 -8.54
C LEU A 167 19.71 -3.19 -8.92
N ALA A 168 19.93 -3.44 -10.21
CA ALA A 168 21.11 -4.13 -10.71
C ALA A 168 22.41 -3.38 -10.39
N GLU A 169 22.36 -2.05 -10.33
CA GLU A 169 23.50 -1.19 -10.01
C GLU A 169 23.68 -0.99 -8.49
N GLN A 170 22.59 -0.87 -7.73
CA GLN A 170 22.63 -0.57 -6.29
C GLN A 170 22.98 -1.77 -5.40
N VAL A 171 22.63 -3.00 -5.81
CA VAL A 171 22.78 -4.20 -4.97
C VAL A 171 23.53 -5.30 -5.72
N ALA A 172 24.81 -5.45 -5.43
CA ALA A 172 25.67 -6.42 -6.13
C ALA A 172 25.31 -7.88 -5.78
N GLU A 173 25.08 -8.17 -4.50
CA GLU A 173 24.86 -9.53 -3.98
C GLU A 173 23.37 -9.84 -3.75
N LEU A 174 22.53 -9.60 -4.77
CA LEU A 174 21.10 -9.86 -4.69
C LEU A 174 20.78 -11.26 -5.25
N GLU A 175 19.98 -12.05 -4.54
CA GLU A 175 19.49 -13.35 -5.00
C GLU A 175 18.01 -13.33 -5.37
N THR A 176 17.19 -12.63 -4.58
CA THR A 176 15.74 -12.64 -4.77
C THR A 176 15.19 -11.21 -4.78
N VAL A 177 14.31 -10.91 -5.72
CA VAL A 177 13.53 -9.64 -5.76
C VAL A 177 12.05 -9.97 -5.64
N VAL A 178 11.36 -9.23 -4.77
CA VAL A 178 9.93 -9.41 -4.48
C VAL A 178 9.17 -8.17 -4.92
N LEU A 179 8.18 -8.35 -5.80
CA LEU A 179 7.50 -7.29 -6.54
C LEU A 179 5.98 -7.37 -6.34
N PRO A 180 5.29 -6.27 -5.99
CA PRO A 180 3.84 -6.27 -5.88
C PRO A 180 3.19 -6.32 -7.26
N ILE A 181 2.11 -7.10 -7.40
CA ILE A 181 1.35 -7.27 -8.63
C ILE A 181 -0.10 -6.79 -8.41
N GLY A 182 -0.46 -5.68 -9.06
CA GLY A 182 -1.85 -5.33 -9.35
C GLY A 182 -2.15 -5.62 -10.83
N GLY A 183 -2.25 -4.59 -11.67
CA GLY A 183 -2.39 -4.76 -13.12
C GLY A 183 -1.14 -5.28 -13.85
N GLY A 184 -0.04 -5.52 -13.14
CA GLY A 184 1.16 -6.18 -13.65
C GLY A 184 2.22 -5.26 -14.26
N GLY A 185 1.92 -4.00 -14.62
CA GLY A 185 2.86 -3.14 -15.36
C GLY A 185 4.18 -2.84 -14.65
N LEU A 186 4.17 -2.69 -13.31
CA LEU A 186 5.38 -2.51 -12.50
C LEU A 186 6.26 -3.75 -12.54
N ALA A 187 5.69 -4.88 -12.18
CA ALA A 187 6.41 -6.15 -12.11
C ALA A 187 6.91 -6.58 -13.49
N SER A 188 6.12 -6.37 -14.57
CA SER A 188 6.54 -6.63 -15.95
C SER A 188 7.76 -5.81 -16.35
N GLY A 189 7.72 -4.49 -16.16
CA GLY A 189 8.85 -3.63 -16.51
C GLY A 189 10.13 -4.01 -15.76
N ILE A 190 10.04 -4.19 -14.43
CA ILE A 190 11.19 -4.56 -13.59
C ILE A 190 11.72 -5.94 -13.95
N SER A 191 10.86 -6.94 -14.12
CA SER A 191 11.28 -8.30 -14.41
C SER A 191 11.96 -8.42 -15.78
N ILE A 192 11.46 -7.74 -16.81
CA ILE A 192 12.12 -7.66 -18.13
C ILE A 192 13.53 -7.06 -17.97
N ALA A 193 13.67 -5.94 -17.29
CA ALA A 193 14.98 -5.31 -17.08
C ALA A 193 15.93 -6.25 -16.34
N LEU A 194 15.51 -6.85 -15.23
CA LEU A 194 16.34 -7.75 -14.42
C LEU A 194 16.69 -9.04 -15.16
N ARG A 195 15.77 -9.65 -15.91
CA ARG A 195 16.08 -10.81 -16.75
C ARG A 195 17.14 -10.52 -17.80
N ALA A 196 17.11 -9.30 -18.36
CA ALA A 196 18.11 -8.90 -19.36
C ALA A 196 19.49 -8.67 -18.75
N VAL A 197 19.60 -8.03 -17.57
CA VAL A 197 20.90 -7.63 -16.99
C VAL A 197 21.39 -8.56 -15.87
N ARG A 198 20.51 -9.29 -15.20
CA ARG A 198 20.78 -10.20 -14.07
C ARG A 198 19.93 -11.48 -14.17
N PRO A 199 20.09 -12.32 -15.20
CA PRO A 199 19.17 -13.43 -15.49
C PRO A 199 19.10 -14.51 -14.40
N GLY A 200 20.10 -14.59 -13.52
CA GLY A 200 20.14 -15.57 -12.41
C GLY A 200 19.34 -15.18 -11.17
N LEU A 201 18.76 -13.97 -11.13
CA LEU A 201 17.95 -13.54 -9.98
C LEU A 201 16.64 -14.33 -9.91
N ARG A 202 16.25 -14.72 -8.70
CA ARG A 202 14.88 -15.19 -8.43
C ARG A 202 13.93 -13.98 -8.33
N LEU A 203 12.86 -14.01 -9.11
CA LEU A 203 11.85 -12.95 -9.15
C LEU A 203 10.51 -13.50 -8.67
N VAL A 204 9.98 -12.92 -7.59
CA VAL A 204 8.73 -13.36 -6.97
C VAL A 204 7.71 -12.24 -7.04
N GLY A 205 6.55 -12.53 -7.60
CA GLY A 205 5.41 -11.61 -7.59
C GLY A 205 4.53 -11.79 -6.36
N VAL A 206 3.94 -10.71 -5.87
CA VAL A 206 3.02 -10.74 -4.72
C VAL A 206 1.69 -10.11 -5.09
N GLN A 207 0.61 -10.84 -4.93
CA GLN A 207 -0.77 -10.38 -5.09
C GLN A 207 -1.47 -10.26 -3.74
N ALA A 208 -2.47 -9.38 -3.64
CA ALA A 208 -3.39 -9.37 -2.51
C ALA A 208 -4.35 -10.57 -2.61
N ALA A 209 -4.45 -11.37 -1.56
CA ALA A 209 -5.28 -12.58 -1.54
C ALA A 209 -6.76 -12.28 -1.81
N GLY A 210 -7.26 -11.15 -1.30
CA GLY A 210 -8.64 -10.74 -1.48
C GLY A 210 -9.05 -10.49 -2.94
N THR A 211 -8.10 -10.17 -3.84
CA THR A 211 -8.38 -9.86 -5.25
C THR A 211 -8.18 -11.04 -6.19
N ARG A 212 -7.65 -12.16 -5.70
CA ARG A 212 -7.49 -13.39 -6.49
C ARG A 212 -8.83 -14.08 -6.74
N PRO A 213 -8.93 -14.93 -7.77
CA PRO A 213 -10.12 -15.75 -7.99
C PRO A 213 -10.52 -16.52 -6.73
N GLY A 214 -11.75 -16.34 -6.29
CA GLY A 214 -12.27 -16.92 -5.03
C GLY A 214 -11.99 -16.11 -3.76
N GLY A 215 -11.31 -14.99 -3.85
CA GLY A 215 -11.12 -14.03 -2.74
C GLY A 215 -12.38 -13.20 -2.44
N SER A 216 -12.29 -12.37 -1.40
CA SER A 216 -13.40 -11.49 -0.94
C SER A 216 -13.79 -10.38 -1.93
N GLY A 217 -12.94 -10.07 -2.90
CA GLY A 217 -13.06 -8.91 -3.80
C GLY A 217 -12.61 -7.59 -3.17
N TYR A 218 -12.07 -7.62 -1.94
CA TYR A 218 -11.59 -6.47 -1.19
C TYR A 218 -10.16 -6.67 -0.70
N THR A 219 -9.41 -5.58 -0.59
CA THR A 219 -8.11 -5.52 0.10
C THR A 219 -7.78 -4.09 0.53
N ILE A 220 -7.05 -3.93 1.64
CA ILE A 220 -6.47 -2.65 2.07
C ILE A 220 -5.32 -2.17 1.16
N ALA A 221 -4.83 -3.04 0.29
CA ALA A 221 -3.80 -2.73 -0.70
C ALA A 221 -4.42 -2.19 -2.00
N ASP A 222 -5.09 -1.03 -1.94
CA ASP A 222 -5.85 -0.42 -3.05
C ASP A 222 -5.02 -0.27 -4.33
N GLY A 223 -3.72 0.03 -4.22
CA GLY A 223 -2.80 0.13 -5.37
C GLY A 223 -2.58 -1.18 -6.14
N ILE A 224 -2.92 -2.33 -5.57
CA ILE A 224 -2.90 -3.65 -6.21
C ILE A 224 -4.27 -4.36 -6.21
N ALA A 225 -5.34 -3.63 -5.91
CA ALA A 225 -6.72 -4.13 -5.91
C ALA A 225 -7.28 -4.31 -7.34
N VAL A 226 -6.58 -5.07 -8.17
CA VAL A 226 -6.96 -5.33 -9.56
C VAL A 226 -7.48 -6.76 -9.69
N LYS A 227 -8.79 -6.91 -9.94
CA LYS A 227 -9.44 -8.22 -10.05
C LYS A 227 -9.04 -8.96 -11.32
N GLU A 228 -8.89 -8.21 -12.42
CA GLU A 228 -8.52 -8.74 -13.73
C GLU A 228 -7.24 -8.03 -14.21
N PRO A 229 -6.05 -8.55 -13.87
CA PRO A 229 -4.80 -8.05 -14.44
C PRO A 229 -4.82 -8.15 -15.96
N GLY A 230 -4.04 -7.28 -16.62
CA GLY A 230 -3.99 -7.28 -18.09
C GLY A 230 -3.42 -8.59 -18.65
N GLU A 231 -4.03 -9.12 -19.69
CA GLU A 231 -3.58 -10.36 -20.35
C GLU A 231 -2.10 -10.25 -20.80
N VAL A 232 -1.74 -9.12 -21.40
CA VAL A 232 -0.35 -8.85 -21.85
C VAL A 232 0.64 -8.85 -20.67
N THR A 233 0.30 -8.15 -19.60
CA THR A 233 1.19 -8.10 -18.42
C THR A 233 1.30 -9.46 -17.74
N MET A 234 0.20 -10.22 -17.63
CA MET A 234 0.23 -11.57 -17.05
C MET A 234 0.99 -12.56 -17.93
N GLY A 235 0.93 -12.42 -19.25
CA GLY A 235 1.78 -13.19 -20.18
C GLY A 235 3.26 -12.92 -19.92
N ILE A 236 3.67 -11.66 -19.82
CA ILE A 236 5.04 -11.26 -19.49
C ILE A 236 5.47 -11.85 -18.13
N LEU A 237 4.61 -11.72 -17.11
CA LEU A 237 4.93 -12.22 -15.76
C LEU A 237 5.05 -13.75 -15.72
N GLY A 238 4.23 -14.47 -16.51
CA GLY A 238 4.35 -15.92 -16.66
C GLY A 238 5.68 -16.40 -17.26
N GLU A 239 6.32 -15.55 -18.07
CA GLU A 239 7.63 -15.84 -18.67
C GLU A 239 8.81 -15.35 -17.80
N THR A 240 8.60 -14.32 -16.99
CA THR A 240 9.70 -13.62 -16.32
C THR A 240 9.78 -13.87 -14.82
N LEU A 241 8.68 -14.21 -14.14
CA LEU A 241 8.69 -14.53 -12.72
C LEU A 241 8.93 -16.02 -12.47
N ASP A 242 9.59 -16.33 -11.37
CA ASP A 242 9.79 -17.71 -10.90
C ASP A 242 8.61 -18.19 -10.05
N ASP A 243 7.88 -17.27 -9.42
CA ASP A 243 6.75 -17.59 -8.56
C ASP A 243 5.81 -16.40 -8.39
N ILE A 244 4.54 -16.67 -8.07
CA ILE A 244 3.54 -15.66 -7.67
C ILE A 244 2.83 -16.15 -6.40
N VAL A 245 3.06 -15.43 -5.31
CA VAL A 245 2.47 -15.70 -4.00
C VAL A 245 1.35 -14.70 -3.68
N ALA A 246 0.61 -14.95 -2.60
CA ALA A 246 -0.41 -14.03 -2.13
C ALA A 246 -0.25 -13.77 -0.64
N VAL A 247 -0.58 -12.55 -0.24
CA VAL A 247 -0.66 -12.09 1.15
C VAL A 247 -2.06 -11.56 1.44
N ASP A 248 -2.53 -11.77 2.65
CA ASP A 248 -3.81 -11.23 3.10
C ASP A 248 -3.66 -9.84 3.75
N ASP A 249 -4.77 -9.24 4.11
CA ASP A 249 -4.80 -7.88 4.65
C ASP A 249 -4.20 -7.79 6.05
N GLU A 250 -4.28 -8.84 6.87
CA GLU A 250 -3.63 -8.87 8.19
C GLU A 250 -2.11 -8.89 8.06
N GLN A 251 -1.57 -9.73 7.19
CA GLN A 251 -0.14 -9.80 6.88
C GLN A 251 0.39 -8.46 6.33
N ILE A 252 -0.39 -7.81 5.47
CA ILE A 252 -0.07 -6.48 4.94
C ILE A 252 -0.08 -5.43 6.06
N ALA A 253 -1.08 -5.46 6.94
CA ALA A 253 -1.19 -4.53 8.06
C ALA A 253 -0.02 -4.68 9.04
N GLU A 254 0.36 -5.90 9.40
CA GLU A 254 1.54 -6.17 10.24
C GLU A 254 2.83 -5.63 9.60
N ALA A 255 3.00 -5.82 8.29
CA ALA A 255 4.15 -5.28 7.57
C ALA A 255 4.17 -3.75 7.57
N ILE A 256 3.02 -3.06 7.41
CA ILE A 256 2.92 -1.59 7.50
C ILE A 256 3.38 -1.11 8.87
N VAL A 257 2.89 -1.71 9.95
CA VAL A 257 3.25 -1.34 11.33
C VAL A 257 4.74 -1.54 11.55
N LEU A 258 5.28 -2.70 11.16
CA LEU A 258 6.69 -3.02 11.33
C LEU A 258 7.60 -2.07 10.54
N LEU A 259 7.24 -1.74 9.30
CA LEU A 259 7.96 -0.76 8.49
C LEU A 259 7.96 0.62 9.14
N ALA A 260 6.81 1.10 9.61
CA ALA A 260 6.69 2.39 10.29
C ALA A 260 7.53 2.42 11.59
N GLU A 261 7.44 1.39 12.44
CA GLU A 261 8.13 1.34 13.73
C GLU A 261 9.64 1.14 13.60
N ARG A 262 10.10 0.32 12.66
CA ARG A 262 11.50 -0.14 12.60
C ARG A 262 12.33 0.54 11.53
N THR A 263 11.71 0.92 10.40
CA THR A 263 12.43 1.59 9.30
C THR A 263 12.13 3.08 9.20
N LYS A 264 11.09 3.57 9.88
CA LYS A 264 10.59 4.95 9.81
C LYS A 264 10.05 5.32 8.43
N LEU A 265 9.67 4.32 7.64
CA LEU A 265 9.07 4.50 6.33
C LEU A 265 7.55 4.38 6.42
N VAL A 266 6.85 5.37 5.91
CA VAL A 266 5.41 5.30 5.71
C VAL A 266 5.15 4.62 4.38
N VAL A 267 4.40 3.52 4.41
CA VAL A 267 4.13 2.67 3.25
C VAL A 267 2.64 2.35 3.20
N GLU A 268 2.04 2.40 2.02
CA GLU A 268 0.66 1.97 1.80
C GLU A 268 0.54 0.45 1.67
N GLY A 269 -0.67 -0.11 1.70
CA GLY A 269 -0.89 -1.56 1.62
C GLY A 269 -0.21 -2.21 0.41
N ALA A 270 -0.36 -1.63 -0.78
CA ALA A 270 0.30 -2.11 -1.99
C ALA A 270 1.83 -2.06 -1.90
N GLY A 271 2.36 -1.04 -1.22
CA GLY A 271 3.80 -0.88 -1.00
C GLY A 271 4.35 -1.86 0.02
N ALA A 272 3.56 -2.30 1.01
CA ALA A 272 3.96 -3.22 2.05
C ALA A 272 3.87 -4.70 1.64
N ALA A 273 3.09 -5.04 0.60
CA ALA A 273 2.81 -6.42 0.20
C ALA A 273 4.09 -7.27 -0.03
N SER A 274 5.12 -6.71 -0.65
CA SER A 274 6.40 -7.41 -0.85
C SER A 274 7.12 -7.70 0.46
N ALA A 275 7.09 -6.77 1.43
CA ALA A 275 7.68 -6.99 2.75
C ALA A 275 6.87 -8.01 3.55
N ALA A 276 5.54 -7.99 3.47
CA ALA A 276 4.66 -9.01 4.06
C ALA A 276 5.03 -10.41 3.57
N ALA A 277 5.14 -10.63 2.25
CA ALA A 277 5.52 -11.92 1.69
C ALA A 277 6.90 -12.42 2.16
N VAL A 278 7.85 -11.50 2.38
CA VAL A 278 9.18 -11.85 2.91
C VAL A 278 9.08 -12.27 4.39
N LEU A 279 8.32 -11.54 5.20
CA LEU A 279 8.13 -11.81 6.62
C LEU A 279 7.45 -13.14 6.86
N GLU A 280 6.45 -13.47 6.04
CA GLU A 280 5.71 -14.75 6.08
C GLU A 280 6.49 -15.93 5.49
N GLY A 281 7.72 -15.72 5.01
CA GLY A 281 8.53 -16.80 4.43
C GLY A 281 7.99 -17.36 3.11
N LEU A 282 7.08 -16.65 2.44
CA LEU A 282 6.39 -17.12 1.22
C LEU A 282 7.29 -17.09 -0.03
N VAL A 283 8.40 -16.36 0.01
CA VAL A 283 9.22 -16.10 -1.19
C VAL A 283 10.15 -17.23 -1.60
N GLY A 284 10.35 -18.24 -0.76
CA GLY A 284 11.24 -19.40 -1.04
C GLY A 284 12.70 -18.99 -1.32
N GLY A 285 13.44 -19.86 -2.02
CA GLY A 285 14.74 -19.48 -2.62
C GLY A 285 15.93 -19.42 -1.69
N GLY A 286 15.99 -20.22 -0.61
CA GLY A 286 17.19 -20.33 0.22
C GLY A 286 17.38 -19.18 1.22
N SER A 287 18.62 -18.98 1.70
CA SER A 287 18.97 -18.03 2.77
C SER A 287 19.70 -16.77 2.26
N GLY A 288 19.87 -16.62 0.96
CA GLY A 288 20.59 -15.48 0.38
C GLY A 288 19.79 -14.16 0.44
N PRO A 289 20.44 -13.03 0.06
CA PRO A 289 19.84 -11.71 0.17
C PRO A 289 18.55 -11.55 -0.63
N VAL A 290 17.51 -11.01 0.01
CA VAL A 290 16.21 -10.68 -0.60
C VAL A 290 15.97 -9.19 -0.57
N LEU A 291 15.39 -8.68 -1.66
CA LEU A 291 14.95 -7.29 -1.74
C LEU A 291 13.43 -7.23 -1.89
N ALA A 292 12.77 -6.51 -1.00
CA ALA A 292 11.36 -6.18 -1.10
C ALA A 292 11.16 -4.75 -1.67
N LEU A 293 10.35 -4.62 -2.71
CA LEU A 293 10.02 -3.31 -3.29
C LEU A 293 8.87 -2.66 -2.52
N LEU A 294 9.12 -1.50 -1.94
CA LEU A 294 8.11 -0.64 -1.31
C LEU A 294 7.58 0.34 -2.37
N SER A 295 6.52 -0.05 -3.07
CA SER A 295 6.07 0.60 -4.29
C SER A 295 5.44 1.98 -4.11
N GLY A 296 4.87 2.27 -2.93
CA GLY A 296 4.23 3.55 -2.62
C GLY A 296 3.97 3.76 -1.13
N GLY A 297 3.69 5.01 -0.75
CA GLY A 297 3.45 5.42 0.62
C GLY A 297 2.19 6.28 0.82
N ASN A 298 1.33 6.40 -0.18
CA ASN A 298 0.14 7.26 -0.13
C ASN A 298 -1.05 6.57 0.58
N ILE A 299 -0.79 6.05 1.78
CA ILE A 299 -1.82 5.45 2.63
C ILE A 299 -2.81 6.53 3.09
N ASP A 300 -4.10 6.17 3.12
CA ASP A 300 -5.12 7.02 3.72
C ASP A 300 -4.89 7.14 5.23
N ALA A 301 -5.04 8.37 5.77
CA ALA A 301 -4.77 8.62 7.18
C ALA A 301 -5.72 7.84 8.11
N SER A 302 -6.98 7.65 7.73
CA SER A 302 -7.94 6.87 8.51
C SER A 302 -7.58 5.38 8.52
N LEU A 303 -7.17 4.84 7.38
CA LEU A 303 -6.66 3.47 7.29
C LEU A 303 -5.37 3.29 8.09
N MET A 304 -4.45 4.26 8.03
CA MET A 304 -3.22 4.22 8.83
C MET A 304 -3.51 4.13 10.33
N VAL A 305 -4.47 4.91 10.83
CA VAL A 305 -4.90 4.83 12.24
C VAL A 305 -5.45 3.45 12.58
N GLN A 306 -6.30 2.87 11.73
CA GLN A 306 -6.86 1.54 11.95
C GLN A 306 -5.77 0.46 11.96
N VAL A 307 -4.86 0.49 11.00
CA VAL A 307 -3.73 -0.46 10.91
C VAL A 307 -2.81 -0.35 12.12
N MET A 308 -2.49 0.89 12.55
CA MET A 308 -1.64 1.09 13.74
C MET A 308 -2.31 0.60 15.02
N ARG A 309 -3.61 0.85 15.22
CA ARG A 309 -4.36 0.31 16.37
C ARG A 309 -4.37 -1.21 16.36
N ARG A 310 -4.67 -1.82 15.21
CA ARG A 310 -4.66 -3.29 15.06
C ARG A 310 -3.29 -3.88 15.36
N GLY A 311 -2.21 -3.29 14.83
CA GLY A 311 -0.85 -3.75 15.11
C GLY A 311 -0.46 -3.62 16.58
N LEU A 312 -0.90 -2.56 17.26
CA LEU A 312 -0.69 -2.42 18.70
C LEU A 312 -1.47 -3.47 19.50
N ALA A 313 -2.69 -3.80 19.08
CA ALA A 313 -3.49 -4.84 19.73
C ALA A 313 -2.84 -6.22 19.58
N LEU A 314 -2.41 -6.60 18.36
CA LEU A 314 -1.70 -7.87 18.11
C LEU A 314 -0.38 -7.97 18.90
N ALA A 315 0.27 -6.84 19.15
CA ALA A 315 1.49 -6.78 19.97
C ALA A 315 1.22 -6.78 21.49
N GLY A 316 -0.05 -6.91 21.92
CA GLY A 316 -0.45 -6.83 23.33
C GLY A 316 -0.18 -5.44 23.95
N ARG A 317 -0.20 -4.39 23.13
CA ARG A 317 0.08 -2.99 23.54
C ARG A 317 -1.16 -2.09 23.50
N TYR A 318 -2.27 -2.62 23.05
CA TYR A 318 -3.54 -1.93 22.92
C TYR A 318 -4.66 -2.93 23.21
N LEU A 319 -5.35 -2.74 24.33
CA LEU A 319 -6.35 -3.67 24.83
C LEU A 319 -7.70 -2.96 24.92
N VAL A 320 -8.71 -3.52 24.28
CA VAL A 320 -10.09 -3.04 24.42
C VAL A 320 -10.88 -4.05 25.22
N VAL A 321 -11.41 -3.62 26.36
CA VAL A 321 -12.19 -4.47 27.24
C VAL A 321 -13.53 -3.85 27.60
N ARG A 322 -14.53 -4.69 27.71
CA ARG A 322 -15.82 -4.33 28.30
C ARG A 322 -15.95 -4.97 29.66
N THR A 323 -16.39 -4.17 30.63
CA THR A 323 -16.72 -4.63 31.98
C THR A 323 -18.02 -3.95 32.46
N ARG A 324 -18.41 -4.25 33.67
CA ARG A 324 -19.57 -3.62 34.33
C ARG A 324 -19.24 -3.25 35.77
N VAL A 325 -19.77 -2.12 36.22
CA VAL A 325 -19.69 -1.64 37.59
C VAL A 325 -21.06 -1.43 38.15
N LEU A 326 -21.23 -1.42 39.49
CA LEU A 326 -22.51 -1.02 40.11
C LEU A 326 -22.86 0.41 39.73
N ASP A 327 -24.15 0.68 39.48
CA ASP A 327 -24.61 2.05 39.20
C ASP A 327 -24.71 2.87 40.50
N ARG A 328 -23.56 3.16 41.10
CA ARG A 328 -23.42 3.93 42.34
C ARG A 328 -22.28 4.93 42.24
N PRO A 329 -22.35 6.07 42.93
CA PRO A 329 -21.25 7.01 43.01
C PRO A 329 -19.97 6.35 43.55
N GLY A 330 -18.86 6.56 42.86
CA GLY A 330 -17.54 6.07 43.23
C GLY A 330 -17.09 4.73 42.54
N GLU A 331 -18.00 3.94 42.04
CA GLU A 331 -17.64 2.62 41.46
C GLU A 331 -16.72 2.72 40.24
N LEU A 332 -17.00 3.66 39.31
CA LEU A 332 -16.10 3.92 38.19
C LEU A 332 -14.74 4.44 38.68
N ALA A 333 -14.71 5.25 39.73
CA ALA A 333 -13.44 5.75 40.28
C ALA A 333 -12.59 4.61 40.84
N GLN A 334 -13.19 3.64 41.53
CA GLN A 334 -12.47 2.46 42.03
C GLN A 334 -11.89 1.60 40.90
N LEU A 335 -12.59 1.42 39.80
CA LEU A 335 -12.08 0.75 38.60
C LEU A 335 -10.88 1.49 38.03
N LEU A 336 -10.96 2.82 37.90
CA LEU A 336 -9.86 3.64 37.41
C LEU A 336 -8.66 3.68 38.38
N ASP A 337 -8.89 3.65 39.70
CA ASP A 337 -7.83 3.57 40.70
C ASP A 337 -7.09 2.23 40.62
N LEU A 338 -7.78 1.12 40.34
CA LEU A 338 -7.13 -0.17 40.07
C LEU A 338 -6.19 -0.08 38.86
N LEU A 339 -6.70 0.45 37.73
CA LEU A 339 -5.88 0.63 36.52
C LEU A 339 -4.67 1.55 36.77
N ALA A 340 -4.84 2.59 37.56
CA ALA A 340 -3.73 3.48 37.96
C ALA A 340 -2.69 2.74 38.82
N GLY A 341 -3.12 1.84 39.69
CA GLY A 341 -2.23 0.97 40.49
C GLY A 341 -1.35 0.09 39.60
N GLU A 342 -1.93 -0.45 38.52
CA GLU A 342 -1.22 -1.26 37.53
C GLU A 342 -0.40 -0.42 36.51
N ARG A 343 -0.39 0.90 36.66
CA ARG A 343 0.32 1.86 35.78
C ARG A 343 -0.12 1.78 34.32
N VAL A 344 -1.39 1.54 34.10
CA VAL A 344 -1.99 1.47 32.75
C VAL A 344 -2.50 2.83 32.34
N ASN A 345 -2.14 3.28 31.15
CA ASN A 345 -2.73 4.46 30.55
C ASN A 345 -4.10 4.13 29.95
N VAL A 346 -5.12 4.86 30.36
CA VAL A 346 -6.47 4.78 29.80
C VAL A 346 -6.56 5.77 28.64
N VAL A 347 -6.84 5.26 27.43
CA VAL A 347 -7.00 6.07 26.21
C VAL A 347 -8.42 6.58 26.12
N GLU A 348 -9.40 5.70 26.42
CA GLU A 348 -10.81 6.01 26.29
C GLU A 348 -11.62 5.27 27.35
N VAL A 349 -12.67 5.90 27.82
CA VAL A 349 -13.66 5.33 28.73
C VAL A 349 -15.03 5.63 28.19
N GLU A 350 -15.76 4.59 27.77
CA GLU A 350 -17.17 4.71 27.43
C GLU A 350 -18.02 4.17 28.58
N HIS A 351 -18.90 5.00 29.13
CA HIS A 351 -19.79 4.66 30.22
C HIS A 351 -21.24 4.55 29.73
N GLN A 352 -21.75 3.33 29.65
CA GLN A 352 -23.04 3.02 29.04
C GLN A 352 -24.05 2.55 30.10
N ARG A 353 -25.09 3.35 30.35
CA ARG A 353 -26.15 3.02 31.35
C ARG A 353 -27.27 2.13 30.80
N GLU A 354 -27.54 2.22 29.50
CA GLU A 354 -28.72 1.60 28.88
C GLU A 354 -28.36 0.65 27.71
N ALA A 355 -27.23 -0.05 27.80
CA ALA A 355 -26.88 -1.01 26.75
C ALA A 355 -27.59 -2.36 26.97
N ALA A 356 -27.95 -3.02 25.85
CA ALA A 356 -28.54 -4.35 25.88
C ALA A 356 -27.59 -5.36 26.57
N GLY A 357 -28.08 -6.15 27.51
CA GLY A 357 -27.28 -7.14 28.22
C GLY A 357 -26.68 -6.68 29.55
N ILE A 358 -26.84 -5.41 29.95
CA ILE A 358 -26.43 -4.92 31.28
C ILE A 358 -27.53 -5.22 32.30
N PRO A 359 -27.21 -5.93 33.41
CA PRO A 359 -28.22 -6.20 34.47
C PRO A 359 -28.67 -4.91 35.17
N VAL A 360 -29.90 -4.92 35.65
CA VAL A 360 -30.46 -3.78 36.45
C VAL A 360 -29.57 -3.52 37.67
N GLY A 361 -29.19 -2.27 37.89
CA GLY A 361 -28.31 -1.83 38.97
C GLY A 361 -26.83 -1.85 38.61
N TYR A 362 -26.49 -2.13 37.35
CA TYR A 362 -25.14 -2.04 36.80
C TYR A 362 -25.09 -1.06 35.64
N THR A 363 -23.90 -0.58 35.35
CA THR A 363 -23.56 0.16 34.14
C THR A 363 -22.40 -0.53 33.42
N GLY A 364 -22.44 -0.51 32.10
CA GLY A 364 -21.32 -0.99 31.26
C GLY A 364 -20.21 0.04 31.18
N VAL A 365 -19.01 -0.42 31.20
CA VAL A 365 -17.80 0.41 30.97
C VAL A 365 -16.96 -0.28 29.92
N GLU A 366 -16.74 0.41 28.81
CA GLU A 366 -15.77 0.01 27.79
C GLU A 366 -14.50 0.83 27.98
N LEU A 367 -13.36 0.16 28.00
CA LEU A 367 -12.06 0.75 28.28
C LEU A 367 -11.13 0.43 27.14
N THR A 368 -10.46 1.45 26.61
CA THR A 368 -9.31 1.31 25.75
C THR A 368 -8.05 1.61 26.54
N LEU A 369 -7.16 0.65 26.65
CA LEU A 369 -6.00 0.65 27.54
C LEU A 369 -4.70 0.48 26.76
N LEU A 370 -3.62 1.18 27.18
CA LEU A 370 -2.27 0.94 26.68
C LEU A 370 -1.52 0.03 27.64
N THR A 371 -1.19 -1.15 27.20
CA THR A 371 -0.38 -2.15 27.87
C THR A 371 1.07 -2.11 27.36
N ARG A 372 2.00 -2.75 28.01
CA ARG A 372 3.42 -2.77 27.62
C ARG A 372 3.72 -3.89 26.61
N ASP A 373 3.13 -5.05 26.87
CA ASP A 373 3.36 -6.31 26.18
C ASP A 373 2.24 -7.30 26.53
N PRO A 374 2.17 -8.49 25.87
CA PRO A 374 1.15 -9.49 26.15
C PRO A 374 1.13 -10.00 27.60
N GLU A 375 2.29 -10.07 28.27
CA GLU A 375 2.36 -10.51 29.67
C GLU A 375 1.67 -9.49 30.59
N HIS A 376 1.90 -8.21 30.37
CA HIS A 376 1.24 -7.14 31.13
C HIS A 376 -0.28 -7.12 30.85
N GLU A 377 -0.69 -7.42 29.63
CA GLU A 377 -2.11 -7.55 29.26
C GLU A 377 -2.77 -8.68 30.07
N GLU A 378 -2.16 -9.88 30.09
CA GLU A 378 -2.69 -11.02 30.86
C GLU A 378 -2.76 -10.72 32.36
N GLN A 379 -1.72 -10.09 32.92
CA GLN A 379 -1.70 -9.66 34.32
C GLN A 379 -2.83 -8.70 34.63
N LEU A 380 -3.07 -7.72 33.75
CA LEU A 380 -4.14 -6.74 33.91
C LEU A 380 -5.53 -7.38 33.88
N LEU A 381 -5.78 -8.31 32.93
CA LEU A 381 -7.04 -9.04 32.86
C LEU A 381 -7.29 -9.86 34.11
N ALA A 382 -6.25 -10.50 34.67
CA ALA A 382 -6.35 -11.23 35.93
C ALA A 382 -6.70 -10.29 37.11
N GLN A 383 -6.01 -9.16 37.24
CA GLN A 383 -6.27 -8.16 38.29
C GLN A 383 -7.69 -7.56 38.24
N LEU A 384 -8.17 -7.26 37.03
CA LEU A 384 -9.56 -6.81 36.85
C LEU A 384 -10.56 -7.88 37.32
N SER A 385 -10.32 -9.14 36.98
CA SER A 385 -11.18 -10.26 37.36
C SER A 385 -11.14 -10.50 38.88
N GLU A 386 -9.97 -10.45 39.52
CA GLU A 386 -9.77 -10.56 40.96
C GLU A 386 -10.40 -9.39 41.72
N GLY A 387 -10.38 -8.19 41.13
CA GLY A 387 -11.06 -6.99 41.64
C GLY A 387 -12.59 -7.05 41.54
N GLY A 388 -13.14 -8.14 40.97
CA GLY A 388 -14.59 -8.34 40.85
C GLY A 388 -15.20 -7.73 39.59
N TYR A 389 -14.38 -7.31 38.63
CA TYR A 389 -14.82 -6.78 37.36
C TYR A 389 -14.83 -7.91 36.30
N PRO A 390 -16.02 -8.36 35.84
CA PRO A 390 -16.08 -9.33 34.75
C PRO A 390 -15.60 -8.69 33.47
N VAL A 391 -14.64 -9.29 32.81
CA VAL A 391 -13.98 -8.72 31.62
C VAL A 391 -14.36 -9.50 30.38
N GLU A 392 -14.78 -8.79 29.33
CA GLU A 392 -14.93 -9.28 27.97
C GLU A 392 -13.91 -8.54 27.09
N ARG A 393 -13.03 -9.26 26.41
CA ARG A 393 -12.08 -8.71 25.44
C ARG A 393 -12.81 -8.43 24.12
N LEU A 394 -12.58 -7.27 23.50
CA LEU A 394 -13.24 -6.81 22.27
C LEU A 394 -12.31 -6.65 21.06
N ASP A 395 -10.97 -6.72 21.22
CA ASP A 395 -9.94 -6.55 20.19
C ASP A 395 -9.50 -7.88 19.51
#